data_183dc3cfebd8f1db5d077c9007f71ad3
#
_entry.id   183dc3cfebd8f1db5d077c9007f71ad3
#
_cell.length_a   1.000
_cell.length_b   1.000
_cell.length_c   1.000
_cell.angle_alpha   90.00
_cell.angle_beta   90.00
_cell.angle_gamma   90.00
#
_symmetry.space_group_name_H-M   'P 1'
#
loop_
_entity.id
_entity.type
_entity.pdbx_description
1 polymer ?
#
loop_
_entity_poly.entity_id
_entity_poly.type
_entity_poly.pdbx_seq_one_letter_code
_entity_poly.pdbx_strand_id
1 'polypeptide(L)'
;MNVYQQKWVELFQGAHIPNWQIKASGDDIEIRVPAGVDLKIVRDNFPETVAAMSLDITVPKERLKFVLHNGHANTEYILNPTDADLNRA
;
A
#
# COMPACT_ATOMS: atom_id res chain seq x y z
N MET A 1 13.99 7.14 -1.62
CA MET A 1 12.98 6.19 -2.14
C MET A 1 13.70 5.03 -2.79
N ASN A 2 13.36 3.79 -2.43
CA ASN A 2 13.98 2.63 -3.06
C ASN A 2 13.22 2.21 -4.33
N VAL A 3 13.83 1.35 -5.13
CA VAL A 3 13.26 0.93 -6.41
C VAL A 3 11.95 0.18 -6.23
N TYR A 4 11.86 -0.68 -5.22
CA TYR A 4 10.66 -1.46 -4.95
C TYR A 4 9.47 -0.55 -4.60
N GLN A 5 9.69 0.42 -3.72
CA GLN A 5 8.68 1.41 -3.34
C GLN A 5 8.21 2.21 -4.57
N GLN A 6 9.17 2.66 -5.39
CA GLN A 6 8.87 3.44 -6.59
C GLN A 6 8.01 2.65 -7.58
N LYS A 7 8.31 1.36 -7.76
CA LYS A 7 7.51 0.52 -8.65
C LYS A 7 6.06 0.41 -8.19
N TRP A 8 5.84 0.28 -6.90
CA TRP A 8 4.48 0.23 -6.35
C TRP A 8 3.75 1.56 -6.52
N VAL A 9 4.43 2.68 -6.30
CA VAL A 9 3.83 4.00 -6.53
C VAL A 9 3.40 4.12 -8.00
N GLU A 10 4.27 3.75 -8.93
CA GLU A 10 3.97 3.80 -10.36
C GLU A 10 2.78 2.92 -10.73
N LEU A 11 2.72 1.71 -10.19
CA LEU A 11 1.62 0.79 -10.47
C LEU A 11 0.28 1.33 -9.97
N PHE A 12 0.24 1.85 -8.75
CA PHE A 12 -1.00 2.40 -8.20
C PHE A 12 -1.44 3.66 -8.93
N GLN A 13 -0.49 4.53 -9.28
CA GLN A 13 -0.82 5.73 -10.06
C GLN A 13 -1.30 5.36 -11.46
N GLY A 14 -0.68 4.37 -12.08
CA GLY A 14 -1.05 3.88 -13.40
C GLY A 14 -2.39 3.14 -13.43
N ALA A 15 -2.84 2.62 -12.30
CA ALA A 15 -4.12 1.92 -12.21
C ALA A 15 -5.32 2.87 -12.29
N HIS A 16 -5.08 4.19 -12.14
CA HIS A 16 -6.11 5.23 -12.23
C HIS A 16 -7.32 4.95 -11.33
N ILE A 17 -7.07 4.54 -10.08
CA ILE A 17 -8.14 4.30 -9.13
C ILE A 17 -8.80 5.64 -8.80
N PRO A 18 -10.10 5.80 -9.08
CA PRO A 18 -10.76 7.10 -8.93
C PRO A 18 -10.67 7.65 -7.50
N ASN A 19 -10.26 8.93 -7.40
CA ASN A 19 -10.20 9.69 -6.15
C ASN A 19 -9.20 9.18 -5.11
N TRP A 20 -8.32 8.25 -5.48
CA TRP A 20 -7.22 7.83 -4.61
C TRP A 20 -6.00 8.69 -4.89
N GLN A 21 -5.33 9.11 -3.83
CA GLN A 21 -4.08 9.86 -3.92
C GLN A 21 -2.96 8.99 -3.38
N ILE A 22 -1.95 8.74 -4.19
CA ILE A 22 -0.85 7.84 -3.87
C ILE A 22 0.45 8.63 -3.85
N LYS A 23 1.20 8.52 -2.75
CA LYS A 23 2.51 9.16 -2.67
C LYS A 23 3.47 8.35 -1.81
N ALA A 24 4.76 8.50 -2.08
CA ALA A 24 5.80 7.98 -1.22
C ALA A 24 5.93 8.88 0.01
N SER A 25 6.08 8.26 1.18
CA SER A 25 6.24 8.98 2.45
C SER A 25 7.33 8.28 3.25
N GLY A 26 8.56 8.82 3.23
CA GLY A 26 9.71 8.14 3.79
C GLY A 26 9.91 6.80 3.08
N ASP A 27 9.90 5.71 3.83
CA ASP A 27 10.01 4.36 3.29
C ASP A 27 8.65 3.71 3.04
N ASP A 28 7.57 4.43 3.30
CA ASP A 28 6.20 3.93 3.20
C ASP A 28 5.51 4.47 1.96
N ILE A 29 4.35 3.90 1.63
CA ILE A 29 3.45 4.46 0.63
C ILE A 29 2.19 4.90 1.33
N GLU A 30 1.82 6.17 1.16
CA GLU A 30 0.61 6.73 1.72
C GLU A 30 -0.47 6.76 0.64
N ILE A 31 -1.63 6.17 0.97
CA ILE A 31 -2.78 6.14 0.07
C ILE A 31 -3.94 6.83 0.76
N ARG A 32 -4.37 7.96 0.19
CA ARG A 32 -5.55 8.67 0.67
C ARG A 32 -6.75 8.29 -0.17
N VAL A 33 -7.79 7.80 0.51
CA VAL A 33 -9.07 7.48 -0.12
C VAL A 33 -10.11 8.54 0.26
N PRO A 34 -11.24 8.63 -0.47
CA PRO A 34 -12.30 9.59 -0.13
C PRO A 34 -12.83 9.41 1.29
N ALA A 35 -13.26 10.52 1.92
CA ALA A 35 -13.69 10.54 3.30
C ALA A 35 -14.87 9.60 3.61
N GLY A 36 -15.73 9.33 2.62
CA GLY A 36 -16.86 8.44 2.79
C GLY A 36 -16.55 6.95 2.63
N VAL A 37 -15.30 6.61 2.34
CA VAL A 37 -14.90 5.21 2.12
C VAL A 37 -14.62 4.52 3.45
N ASP A 38 -15.15 3.31 3.61
CA ASP A 38 -14.88 2.49 4.79
C ASP A 38 -13.49 1.84 4.64
N LEU A 39 -12.55 2.26 5.48
CA LEU A 39 -11.18 1.76 5.44
C LEU A 39 -11.09 0.26 5.74
N LYS A 40 -12.00 -0.27 6.54
CA LYS A 40 -11.99 -1.70 6.83
C LYS A 40 -12.22 -2.52 5.57
N ILE A 41 -13.16 -2.08 4.73
CA ILE A 41 -13.45 -2.76 3.46
C ILE A 41 -12.24 -2.67 2.53
N VAL A 42 -11.65 -1.48 2.42
CA VAL A 42 -10.45 -1.28 1.60
C VAL A 42 -9.31 -2.18 2.11
N ARG A 43 -9.09 -2.18 3.42
CA ARG A 43 -8.01 -2.97 4.03
C ARG A 43 -8.22 -4.47 3.84
N ASP A 44 -9.47 -4.95 3.95
CA ASP A 44 -9.78 -6.37 3.80
C ASP A 44 -9.57 -6.86 2.36
N ASN A 45 -9.76 -5.98 1.39
CA ASN A 45 -9.55 -6.30 -0.03
C ASN A 45 -8.14 -6.00 -0.54
N PHE A 46 -7.35 -5.27 0.24
CA PHE A 46 -6.03 -4.81 -0.18
C PHE A 46 -5.05 -5.95 -0.52
N PRO A 47 -4.99 -7.04 0.28
CA PRO A 47 -4.09 -8.15 -0.04
C PRO A 47 -4.33 -8.75 -1.43
N GLU A 48 -5.57 -8.86 -1.87
CA GLU A 48 -5.89 -9.37 -3.21
C GLU A 48 -5.42 -8.41 -4.29
N THR A 49 -5.64 -7.11 -4.08
CA THR A 49 -5.19 -6.07 -5.00
C THR A 49 -3.68 -6.11 -5.15
N VAL A 50 -2.97 -6.17 -4.02
CA VAL A 50 -1.51 -6.24 -4.00
C VAL A 50 -1.02 -7.50 -4.70
N ALA A 51 -1.64 -8.65 -4.44
CA ALA A 51 -1.24 -9.91 -5.05
C ALA A 51 -1.36 -9.85 -6.58
N ALA A 52 -2.45 -9.27 -7.08
CA ALA A 52 -2.64 -9.11 -8.53
C ALA A 52 -1.60 -8.17 -9.14
N MET A 53 -1.34 -7.04 -8.50
CA MET A 53 -0.39 -6.05 -9.02
C MET A 53 1.07 -6.52 -8.91
N SER A 54 1.39 -7.36 -7.93
CA SER A 54 2.77 -7.83 -7.71
C SER A 54 3.31 -8.63 -8.88
N LEU A 55 2.43 -9.19 -9.72
CA LEU A 55 2.85 -9.93 -10.90
C LEU A 55 3.62 -9.06 -11.91
N ASP A 56 3.41 -7.75 -11.87
CA ASP A 56 4.08 -6.81 -12.77
C ASP A 56 5.42 -6.30 -12.20
N ILE A 57 5.79 -6.73 -11.00
CA ILE A 57 7.02 -6.28 -10.37
C ILE A 57 8.09 -7.37 -10.48
N THR A 58 9.18 -7.03 -11.14
CA THR A 58 10.28 -7.97 -11.40
C THR A 58 11.54 -7.68 -10.59
N VAL A 59 11.54 -6.56 -9.82
CA VAL A 59 12.68 -6.23 -8.94
C VAL A 59 12.61 -7.05 -7.65
N PRO A 60 13.72 -7.21 -6.92
CA PRO A 60 13.73 -7.95 -5.66
C PRO A 60 12.71 -7.40 -4.66
N LYS A 61 12.01 -8.29 -3.99
CA LYS A 61 11.01 -7.93 -2.99
C LYS A 61 11.66 -7.37 -1.73
N GLU A 62 11.04 -6.33 -1.18
CA GLU A 62 11.48 -5.72 0.07
C GLU A 62 10.25 -5.47 0.94
N ARG A 63 10.47 -5.30 2.24
CA ARG A 63 9.41 -4.90 3.14
C ARG A 63 8.88 -3.53 2.75
N LEU A 64 7.56 -3.40 2.66
CA LEU A 64 6.93 -2.15 2.29
C LEU A 64 5.63 -1.98 3.08
N LYS A 65 5.48 -0.85 3.73
CA LYS A 65 4.26 -0.52 4.47
C LYS A 65 3.39 0.43 3.65
N PHE A 66 2.11 0.06 3.53
CA PHE A 66 1.10 0.93 2.95
C PHE A 66 0.27 1.52 4.08
N VAL A 67 0.15 2.84 4.11
CA VAL A 67 -0.70 3.54 5.07
C VAL A 67 -1.93 4.03 4.33
N LEU A 68 -3.08 3.52 4.72
CA LEU A 68 -4.37 3.86 4.10
C LEU A 68 -5.12 4.81 5.04
N HIS A 69 -5.59 5.95 4.53
CA HIS A 69 -6.36 6.87 5.35
C HIS A 69 -7.44 7.59 4.54
N ASN A 70 -8.49 8.00 5.23
CA ASN A 70 -9.62 8.72 4.63
C ASN A 70 -9.82 10.12 5.22
N GLY A 71 -8.81 10.62 5.93
CA GLY A 71 -8.89 11.93 6.60
C GLY A 71 -9.46 11.86 8.03
N HIS A 72 -10.10 10.75 8.42
CA HIS A 72 -10.69 10.55 9.75
C HIS A 72 -10.03 9.40 10.49
N ALA A 73 -9.68 8.34 9.79
CA ALA A 73 -9.07 7.15 10.35
C ALA A 73 -7.94 6.69 9.44
N ASN A 74 -7.09 5.81 9.95
CA ASN A 74 -6.05 5.20 9.15
C ASN A 74 -5.91 3.72 9.50
N THR A 75 -5.32 2.96 8.57
CA THR A 75 -4.96 1.57 8.78
C THR A 75 -3.69 1.29 7.97
N GLU A 76 -3.06 0.15 8.22
CA GLU A 76 -1.80 -0.20 7.59
C GLU A 76 -1.86 -1.61 7.00
N TYR A 77 -1.08 -1.81 5.94
CA TYR A 77 -0.82 -3.13 5.39
C TYR A 77 0.67 -3.26 5.12
N ILE A 78 1.30 -4.32 5.65
CA ILE A 78 2.73 -4.55 5.47
C ILE A 78 2.92 -5.66 4.46
N LEU A 79 3.59 -5.34 3.35
CA LEU A 79 3.92 -6.27 2.28
C LEU A 79 5.31 -6.83 2.53
N ASN A 80 5.45 -8.14 2.37
CA ASN A 80 6.71 -8.87 2.64
C ASN A 80 7.23 -8.59 4.06
N PRO A 81 6.44 -8.90 5.09
CA PRO A 81 6.82 -8.56 6.47
C PRO A 81 8.09 -9.26 6.90
N THR A 82 8.87 -8.60 7.75
CA THR A 82 10.07 -9.18 8.36
C THR A 82 9.70 -9.97 9.61
N ASP A 83 10.67 -10.71 10.16
CA ASP A 83 10.44 -11.44 11.42
C ASP A 83 10.02 -10.50 12.54
N ALA A 84 10.56 -9.28 12.57
CA ALA A 84 10.18 -8.29 13.57
C ALA A 84 8.70 -7.90 13.45
N ASP A 85 8.17 -7.82 12.24
CA ASP A 85 6.74 -7.53 12.02
C ASP A 85 5.87 -8.72 12.47
N LEU A 86 6.31 -9.94 12.18
CA LEU A 86 5.55 -11.15 12.49
C LEU A 86 5.52 -11.47 13.98
N ASN A 87 6.56 -11.08 14.72
CA ASN A 87 6.68 -11.31 16.15
C ASN A 87 6.09 -10.17 16.99
N ARG A 88 5.44 -9.25 16.37
CA ARG A 88 4.83 -8.12 17.03
C ARG A 88 3.59 -8.58 17.80
N ALA A 89 3.60 -8.34 19.09
CA ALA A 89 2.48 -8.73 19.94
C ALA A 89 1.32 -7.74 19.81
#